data_06ad03636bce2aaa99218f5701bcb701
#
_entry.id   06ad03636bce2aaa99218f5701bcb701
#
_cell.length_a   1.000
_cell.length_b   1.000
_cell.length_c   1.000
_cell.angle_alpha   90.00
_cell.angle_beta   90.00
_cell.angle_gamma   90.00
#
_symmetry.space_group_name_H-M   'P 1'
#
loop_
_entity.id
_entity.type
_entity.pdbx_description
1 polymer ?
#
loop_
_entity_poly.entity_id
_entity_poly.type
_entity_poly.pdbx_seq_one_letter_code
_entity_poly.pdbx_strand_id
1 'polypeptide(L)'
;MSFAGKQAIVTGGGSGIGAALCRALDLAGADVVCTDIDADAAERIVSTLSPRARAAHLDVTDAAAVQAAVDEVVKRTGRLDLMFNNAGIVWGGDTELLTLDQWNAIIDINVRGVVHGVAAAYPLMLEQGYGHIVNTASMAGLTAAGQVTSYVATKHAVVGLSMALRSEAVPRGVGVLVVCPAAVETPILDKGAVGGFVGRDYFLQAQGGNPYDADRLARDTLRAIERNKAILVKPTVAHAQWWMARLMPGLMNRMAMRFVAGQRTRQDGSPSRTAESG
;
A
#
# COMPACT_ATOMS: atom_id res chain seq x y z
N MET A 1 17.28 11.76 -10.21
CA MET A 1 17.05 10.74 -11.28
C MET A 1 15.85 11.19 -12.07
N SER A 2 15.88 11.19 -13.40
CA SER A 2 14.70 11.52 -14.22
C SER A 2 13.80 10.29 -14.34
N PHE A 3 12.48 10.48 -14.33
CA PHE A 3 11.51 9.41 -14.60
C PHE A 3 11.13 9.34 -16.09
N ALA A 4 11.57 10.30 -16.90
CA ALA A 4 11.24 10.32 -18.32
C ALA A 4 11.71 9.04 -19.04
N GLY A 5 10.77 8.38 -19.75
CA GLY A 5 10.98 7.13 -20.47
C GLY A 5 11.17 5.88 -19.61
N LYS A 6 11.00 5.98 -18.27
CA LYS A 6 11.01 4.81 -17.39
C LYS A 6 9.72 4.02 -17.49
N GLN A 7 9.86 2.70 -17.49
CA GLN A 7 8.75 1.76 -17.52
C GLN A 7 8.30 1.43 -16.10
N ALA A 8 7.04 1.70 -15.78
CA ALA A 8 6.49 1.52 -14.44
C ALA A 8 5.21 0.67 -14.48
N ILE A 9 5.08 -0.29 -13.56
CA ILE A 9 3.83 -1.00 -13.26
C ILE A 9 3.36 -0.55 -11.88
N VAL A 10 2.07 -0.21 -11.75
CA VAL A 10 1.42 0.16 -10.50
C VAL A 10 0.21 -0.75 -10.27
N THR A 11 0.26 -1.60 -9.24
CA THR A 11 -0.87 -2.45 -8.86
C THR A 11 -1.84 -1.71 -7.95
N GLY A 12 -3.16 -1.97 -8.10
CA GLY A 12 -4.20 -1.20 -7.41
C GLY A 12 -4.21 0.26 -7.87
N GLY A 13 -3.96 0.49 -9.16
CA GLY A 13 -3.82 1.81 -9.77
C GLY A 13 -5.14 2.54 -10.00
N GLY A 14 -6.28 1.83 -9.93
CA GLY A 14 -7.61 2.39 -10.22
C GLY A 14 -8.15 3.35 -9.15
N SER A 15 -7.53 3.43 -7.98
CA SER A 15 -8.00 4.31 -6.90
C SER A 15 -6.89 4.75 -5.93
N GLY A 16 -7.20 5.71 -5.07
CA GLY A 16 -6.42 6.11 -3.91
C GLY A 16 -4.95 6.40 -4.19
N ILE A 17 -4.05 5.76 -3.43
CA ILE A 17 -2.59 5.94 -3.55
C ILE A 17 -2.09 5.48 -4.92
N GLY A 18 -2.61 4.34 -5.44
CA GLY A 18 -2.21 3.82 -6.75
C GLY A 18 -2.52 4.79 -7.88
N ALA A 19 -3.72 5.36 -7.91
CA ALA A 19 -4.11 6.38 -8.87
C ALA A 19 -3.23 7.64 -8.78
N ALA A 20 -2.91 8.07 -7.57
CA ALA A 20 -2.01 9.20 -7.36
C ALA A 20 -0.58 8.90 -7.84
N LEU A 21 -0.10 7.66 -7.64
CA LEU A 21 1.19 7.23 -8.17
C LEU A 21 1.21 7.22 -9.71
N CYS A 22 0.15 6.70 -10.35
CA CYS A 22 0.01 6.73 -11.81
C CYS A 22 0.08 8.16 -12.35
N ARG A 23 -0.68 9.09 -11.76
CA ARG A 23 -0.64 10.51 -12.14
C ARG A 23 0.75 11.13 -11.95
N ALA A 24 1.38 10.90 -10.79
CA ALA A 24 2.69 11.48 -10.49
C ALA A 24 3.80 10.95 -11.41
N LEU A 25 3.77 9.66 -11.76
CA LEU A 25 4.70 9.03 -12.70
C LEU A 25 4.53 9.56 -14.12
N ASP A 26 3.27 9.65 -14.61
CA ASP A 26 2.97 10.20 -15.93
C ASP A 26 3.42 11.66 -16.06
N LEU A 27 3.13 12.49 -15.07
CA LEU A 27 3.60 13.88 -14.99
C LEU A 27 5.14 13.99 -14.98
N ALA A 28 5.82 12.99 -14.41
CA ALA A 28 7.27 12.92 -14.39
C ALA A 28 7.87 12.32 -15.68
N GLY A 29 7.03 11.98 -16.67
CA GLY A 29 7.41 11.49 -17.98
C GLY A 29 7.66 9.99 -18.09
N ALA A 30 7.24 9.21 -17.09
CA ALA A 30 7.30 7.75 -17.15
C ALA A 30 6.18 7.17 -18.05
N ASP A 31 6.42 5.98 -18.58
CA ASP A 31 5.41 5.15 -19.23
C ASP A 31 4.80 4.24 -18.16
N VAL A 32 3.51 4.40 -17.88
CA VAL A 32 2.85 3.78 -16.75
C VAL A 32 1.85 2.72 -17.20
N VAL A 33 1.98 1.51 -16.66
CA VAL A 33 0.91 0.50 -16.71
C VAL A 33 0.15 0.56 -15.38
N CYS A 34 -1.04 1.13 -15.44
CA CYS A 34 -2.00 1.20 -14.34
C CYS A 34 -2.78 -0.10 -14.29
N THR A 35 -2.56 -0.94 -13.29
CA THR A 35 -3.26 -2.22 -13.17
C THR A 35 -4.18 -2.22 -11.95
N ASP A 36 -5.36 -2.81 -12.12
CA ASP A 36 -6.33 -3.00 -11.04
C ASP A 36 -7.19 -4.25 -11.31
N ILE A 37 -7.78 -4.83 -10.25
CA ILE A 37 -8.78 -5.89 -10.38
C ILE A 37 -10.09 -5.34 -11.00
N ASP A 38 -10.37 -4.05 -10.79
CA ASP A 38 -11.41 -3.28 -11.51
C ASP A 38 -10.78 -2.63 -12.75
N ALA A 39 -10.92 -3.31 -13.90
CA ALA A 39 -10.39 -2.84 -15.18
C ALA A 39 -10.94 -1.45 -15.54
N ASP A 40 -12.23 -1.21 -15.30
CA ASP A 40 -12.87 0.07 -15.60
C ASP A 40 -12.29 1.19 -14.74
N ALA A 41 -11.94 0.90 -13.47
CA ALA A 41 -11.28 1.89 -12.62
C ALA A 41 -9.89 2.24 -13.14
N ALA A 42 -9.12 1.25 -13.60
CA ALA A 42 -7.81 1.50 -14.22
C ALA A 42 -7.95 2.33 -15.50
N GLU A 43 -8.93 2.03 -16.36
CA GLU A 43 -9.19 2.78 -17.59
C GLU A 43 -9.62 4.22 -17.30
N ARG A 44 -10.49 4.45 -16.32
CA ARG A 44 -10.87 5.80 -15.88
C ARG A 44 -9.66 6.64 -15.47
N ILE A 45 -8.68 6.06 -14.78
CA ILE A 45 -7.45 6.78 -14.43
C ILE A 45 -6.63 7.07 -15.67
N VAL A 46 -6.38 6.06 -16.51
CA VAL A 46 -5.55 6.19 -17.72
C VAL A 46 -6.13 7.20 -18.71
N SER A 47 -7.46 7.29 -18.83
CA SER A 47 -8.10 8.28 -19.71
C SER A 47 -7.78 9.74 -19.34
N THR A 48 -7.30 9.99 -18.12
CA THR A 48 -6.87 11.32 -17.65
C THR A 48 -5.36 11.56 -17.78
N LEU A 49 -4.61 10.56 -18.23
CA LEU A 49 -3.15 10.59 -18.35
C LEU A 49 -2.71 10.82 -19.80
N SER A 50 -1.40 10.92 -20.00
CA SER A 50 -0.83 11.02 -21.35
C SER A 50 -1.01 9.71 -22.14
N PRO A 51 -0.89 9.73 -23.48
CA PRO A 51 -0.99 8.52 -24.32
C PRO A 51 0.08 7.44 -24.02
N ARG A 52 1.06 7.71 -23.16
CA ARG A 52 2.06 6.74 -22.71
C ARG A 52 1.49 5.78 -21.66
N ALA A 53 0.46 6.20 -20.92
CA ALA A 53 -0.16 5.38 -19.90
C ALA A 53 -1.07 4.30 -20.54
N ARG A 54 -1.14 3.16 -19.89
CA ARG A 54 -1.96 2.02 -20.29
C ARG A 54 -2.70 1.45 -19.09
N ALA A 55 -3.92 1.01 -19.30
CA ALA A 55 -4.67 0.26 -18.31
C ALA A 55 -4.55 -1.24 -18.58
N ALA A 56 -4.58 -2.04 -17.51
CA ALA A 56 -4.69 -3.48 -17.61
C ALA A 56 -5.44 -4.06 -16.39
N HIS A 57 -6.25 -5.09 -16.62
CA HIS A 57 -6.81 -5.90 -15.55
C HIS A 57 -5.71 -6.72 -14.89
N LEU A 58 -5.66 -6.75 -13.56
CA LEU A 58 -4.71 -7.57 -12.83
C LEU A 58 -5.24 -7.93 -11.45
N ASP A 59 -5.44 -9.22 -11.20
CA ASP A 59 -5.59 -9.76 -9.86
C ASP A 59 -4.19 -10.11 -9.32
N VAL A 60 -3.75 -9.41 -8.28
CA VAL A 60 -2.42 -9.62 -7.68
C VAL A 60 -2.31 -10.96 -6.93
N THR A 61 -3.42 -11.64 -6.67
CA THR A 61 -3.42 -12.98 -6.05
C THR A 61 -3.06 -14.09 -7.06
N ASP A 62 -3.16 -13.79 -8.36
CA ASP A 62 -2.71 -14.67 -9.44
C ASP A 62 -1.24 -14.37 -9.82
N ALA A 63 -0.33 -15.24 -9.36
CA ALA A 63 1.09 -15.10 -9.63
C ALA A 63 1.42 -15.16 -11.13
N ALA A 64 0.69 -15.97 -11.91
CA ALA A 64 0.92 -16.09 -13.35
C ALA A 64 0.47 -14.82 -14.08
N ALA A 65 -0.64 -14.20 -13.67
CA ALA A 65 -1.10 -12.93 -14.22
C ALA A 65 -0.11 -11.80 -13.89
N VAL A 66 0.46 -11.76 -12.68
CA VAL A 66 1.49 -10.78 -12.31
C VAL A 66 2.76 -10.94 -13.15
N GLN A 67 3.23 -12.19 -13.35
CA GLN A 67 4.36 -12.46 -14.21
C GLN A 67 4.08 -12.03 -15.66
N ALA A 68 2.92 -12.39 -16.22
CA ALA A 68 2.52 -12.02 -17.57
C ALA A 68 2.47 -10.48 -17.77
N ALA A 69 2.04 -9.73 -16.75
CA ALA A 69 2.03 -8.26 -16.81
C ALA A 69 3.46 -7.68 -16.89
N VAL A 70 4.42 -8.26 -16.17
CA VAL A 70 5.85 -7.89 -16.26
C VAL A 70 6.40 -8.25 -17.64
N ASP A 71 6.16 -9.48 -18.10
CA ASP A 71 6.65 -9.98 -19.41
C ASP A 71 6.14 -9.14 -20.58
N GLU A 72 4.87 -8.71 -20.52
CA GLU A 72 4.28 -7.84 -21.55
C GLU A 72 4.99 -6.47 -21.63
N VAL A 73 5.30 -5.85 -20.49
CA VAL A 73 6.08 -4.61 -20.48
C VAL A 73 7.46 -4.84 -21.07
N VAL A 74 8.15 -5.91 -20.67
CA VAL A 74 9.50 -6.24 -21.16
C VAL A 74 9.47 -6.57 -22.65
N LYS A 75 8.52 -7.35 -23.13
CA LYS A 75 8.37 -7.67 -24.56
C LYS A 75 8.21 -6.40 -25.41
N ARG A 76 7.48 -5.41 -24.88
CA ARG A 76 7.22 -4.16 -25.61
C ARG A 76 8.39 -3.18 -25.57
N THR A 77 9.11 -3.10 -24.44
CA THR A 77 10.04 -2.00 -24.16
C THR A 77 11.46 -2.45 -23.87
N GLY A 78 11.69 -3.75 -23.70
CA GLY A 78 12.97 -4.35 -23.37
C GLY A 78 13.38 -4.19 -21.89
N ARG A 79 12.55 -3.57 -21.03
CA ARG A 79 12.91 -3.24 -19.64
C ARG A 79 11.72 -3.03 -18.72
N LEU A 80 11.96 -3.16 -17.41
CA LEU A 80 11.09 -2.65 -16.35
C LEU A 80 11.92 -1.89 -15.33
N ASP A 81 11.62 -0.61 -15.13
CA ASP A 81 12.37 0.25 -14.21
C ASP A 81 11.79 0.29 -12.80
N LEU A 82 10.46 0.28 -12.70
CA LEU A 82 9.74 0.53 -11.46
C LEU A 82 8.59 -0.47 -11.30
N MET A 83 8.59 -1.21 -10.18
CA MET A 83 7.47 -2.06 -9.78
C MET A 83 6.86 -1.53 -8.49
N PHE A 84 5.60 -1.06 -8.55
CA PHE A 84 4.84 -0.60 -7.39
C PHE A 84 3.84 -1.68 -6.96
N ASN A 85 4.17 -2.41 -5.90
CA ASN A 85 3.27 -3.32 -5.23
C ASN A 85 2.40 -2.51 -4.26
N ASN A 86 1.31 -1.96 -4.76
CA ASN A 86 0.46 -1.03 -4.03
C ASN A 86 -0.93 -1.59 -3.72
N ALA A 87 -1.44 -2.55 -4.50
CA ALA A 87 -2.73 -3.18 -4.24
C ALA A 87 -2.85 -3.66 -2.78
N GLY A 88 -4.00 -3.41 -2.17
CA GLY A 88 -4.20 -3.80 -0.77
C GLY A 88 -5.60 -3.48 -0.28
N ILE A 89 -6.03 -4.24 0.72
CA ILE A 89 -7.30 -4.09 1.42
C ILE A 89 -7.10 -3.96 2.92
N VAL A 90 -8.14 -3.59 3.63
CA VAL A 90 -8.21 -3.55 5.09
C VAL A 90 -9.45 -4.27 5.59
N TRP A 91 -9.34 -4.93 6.73
CA TRP A 91 -10.46 -5.34 7.56
C TRP A 91 -10.30 -4.70 8.94
N GLY A 92 -11.35 -4.05 9.41
CA GLY A 92 -11.40 -3.38 10.71
C GLY A 92 -12.60 -3.82 11.51
N GLY A 93 -12.41 -4.03 12.81
CA GLY A 93 -13.33 -4.55 13.80
C GLY A 93 -12.60 -5.42 14.81
N ASP A 94 -13.29 -5.87 15.84
CA ASP A 94 -12.70 -6.78 16.81
C ASP A 94 -12.29 -8.10 16.15
N THR A 95 -11.14 -8.62 16.54
CA THR A 95 -10.48 -9.75 15.83
C THR A 95 -11.33 -11.01 15.81
N GLU A 96 -12.13 -11.27 16.83
CA GLU A 96 -13.07 -12.40 16.93
C GLU A 96 -14.22 -12.34 15.94
N LEU A 97 -14.48 -11.18 15.34
CA LEU A 97 -15.53 -10.99 14.32
C LEU A 97 -15.05 -11.29 12.90
N LEU A 98 -13.74 -11.43 12.72
CA LEU A 98 -13.16 -11.71 11.41
C LEU A 98 -13.26 -13.18 11.05
N THR A 99 -13.82 -13.50 9.88
CA THR A 99 -13.83 -14.86 9.35
C THR A 99 -12.46 -15.28 8.80
N LEU A 100 -12.23 -16.59 8.69
CA LEU A 100 -11.01 -17.11 8.06
C LEU A 100 -10.90 -16.69 6.59
N ASP A 101 -12.00 -16.53 5.87
CA ASP A 101 -11.98 -16.04 4.48
C ASP A 101 -11.49 -14.60 4.40
N GLN A 102 -11.88 -13.76 5.35
CA GLN A 102 -11.36 -12.38 5.43
C GLN A 102 -9.87 -12.36 5.79
N TRP A 103 -9.41 -13.24 6.67
CA TRP A 103 -8.00 -13.42 6.97
C TRP A 103 -7.21 -13.90 5.75
N ASN A 104 -7.70 -14.89 5.04
CA ASN A 104 -7.06 -15.41 3.83
C ASN A 104 -7.00 -14.32 2.74
N ALA A 105 -8.12 -13.66 2.47
CA ALA A 105 -8.17 -12.61 1.45
C ALA A 105 -7.18 -11.47 1.72
N ILE A 106 -7.06 -10.99 2.96
CA ILE A 106 -6.11 -9.91 3.26
C ILE A 106 -4.66 -10.36 3.20
N ILE A 107 -4.36 -11.61 3.56
CA ILE A 107 -3.01 -12.19 3.41
C ILE A 107 -2.68 -12.38 1.93
N ASP A 108 -3.60 -12.91 1.15
CA ASP A 108 -3.39 -13.16 -0.28
C ASP A 108 -3.14 -11.86 -1.05
N ILE A 109 -3.92 -10.81 -0.79
CA ILE A 109 -3.77 -9.54 -1.48
C ILE A 109 -2.56 -8.76 -0.92
N ASN A 110 -2.50 -8.53 0.39
CA ASN A 110 -1.54 -7.60 0.98
C ASN A 110 -0.13 -8.16 1.11
N VAL A 111 0.03 -9.50 1.19
CA VAL A 111 1.33 -10.15 1.37
C VAL A 111 1.71 -10.93 0.12
N ARG A 112 0.91 -11.93 -0.30
CA ARG A 112 1.24 -12.74 -1.47
C ARG A 112 1.27 -11.89 -2.74
N GLY A 113 0.34 -10.95 -2.92
CA GLY A 113 0.37 -10.03 -4.05
C GLY A 113 1.67 -9.22 -4.12
N VAL A 114 2.21 -8.77 -2.98
CA VAL A 114 3.54 -8.12 -2.93
C VAL A 114 4.64 -9.12 -3.27
N VAL A 115 4.57 -10.36 -2.75
CA VAL A 115 5.55 -11.42 -3.08
C VAL A 115 5.54 -11.73 -4.58
N HIS A 116 4.37 -11.83 -5.22
CA HIS A 116 4.25 -12.09 -6.65
C HIS A 116 4.91 -10.98 -7.48
N GLY A 117 4.66 -9.69 -7.12
CA GLY A 117 5.30 -8.57 -7.80
C GLY A 117 6.82 -8.53 -7.60
N VAL A 118 7.31 -8.89 -6.41
CA VAL A 118 8.75 -9.03 -6.15
C VAL A 118 9.32 -10.20 -6.97
N ALA A 119 8.67 -11.36 -6.97
CA ALA A 119 9.14 -12.54 -7.67
C ALA A 119 9.21 -12.33 -9.20
N ALA A 120 8.25 -11.58 -9.77
CA ALA A 120 8.23 -11.29 -11.20
C ALA A 120 9.25 -10.21 -11.60
N ALA A 121 9.41 -9.15 -10.81
CA ALA A 121 10.23 -8.01 -11.20
C ALA A 121 11.70 -8.12 -10.76
N TYR A 122 11.98 -8.69 -9.58
CA TYR A 122 13.33 -8.66 -9.01
C TYR A 122 14.38 -9.42 -9.82
N PRO A 123 14.15 -10.67 -10.30
CA PRO A 123 15.12 -11.37 -11.16
C PRO A 123 15.46 -10.57 -12.42
N LEU A 124 14.45 -10.04 -13.10
CA LEU A 124 14.65 -9.19 -14.27
C LEU A 124 15.49 -7.95 -13.95
N MET A 125 15.20 -7.24 -12.86
CA MET A 125 15.96 -6.06 -12.45
C MET A 125 17.41 -6.39 -12.09
N LEU A 126 17.67 -7.60 -11.56
CA LEU A 126 19.04 -8.08 -11.32
C LEU A 126 19.79 -8.31 -12.63
N GLU A 127 19.16 -8.90 -13.65
CA GLU A 127 19.74 -9.07 -14.98
C GLU A 127 20.03 -7.75 -15.66
N GLN A 128 19.13 -6.76 -15.49
CA GLN A 128 19.34 -5.40 -15.97
C GLN A 128 20.47 -4.66 -15.23
N GLY A 129 20.79 -5.03 -13.99
CA GLY A 129 21.71 -4.31 -13.11
C GLY A 129 21.13 -3.02 -12.52
N TYR A 130 19.85 -2.75 -12.74
CA TYR A 130 19.10 -1.60 -12.21
C TYR A 130 17.61 -1.91 -12.12
N GLY A 131 16.91 -1.11 -11.32
CA GLY A 131 15.47 -1.16 -11.11
C GLY A 131 15.11 -0.63 -9.73
N HIS A 132 13.82 -0.49 -9.46
CA HIS A 132 13.35 -0.09 -8.13
C HIS A 132 12.02 -0.75 -7.81
N ILE A 133 11.97 -1.46 -6.70
CA ILE A 133 10.75 -2.06 -6.16
C ILE A 133 10.22 -1.15 -5.06
N VAL A 134 8.94 -0.82 -5.12
CA VAL A 134 8.25 0.02 -4.15
C VAL A 134 7.07 -0.75 -3.58
N ASN A 135 7.11 -1.02 -2.28
CA ASN A 135 6.05 -1.76 -1.59
C ASN A 135 5.25 -0.83 -0.67
N THR A 136 3.94 -0.77 -0.87
CA THR A 136 3.05 0.05 -0.03
C THR A 136 2.66 -0.74 1.23
N ALA A 137 3.32 -0.39 2.34
CA ALA A 137 2.95 -0.83 3.68
C ALA A 137 1.97 0.16 4.34
N SER A 138 2.20 0.53 5.59
CA SER A 138 1.43 1.48 6.39
C SER A 138 2.18 1.78 7.68
N MET A 139 1.79 2.83 8.41
CA MET A 139 2.14 2.98 9.83
C MET A 139 1.72 1.77 10.67
N ALA A 140 0.65 1.08 10.27
CA ALA A 140 0.23 -0.19 10.86
C ALA A 140 1.26 -1.33 10.68
N GLY A 141 2.25 -1.17 9.80
CA GLY A 141 3.41 -2.06 9.69
C GLY A 141 4.58 -1.70 10.60
N LEU A 142 4.46 -0.62 11.36
CA LEU A 142 5.52 -0.08 12.25
C LEU A 142 5.07 0.05 13.71
N THR A 143 3.75 0.01 13.94
CA THR A 143 3.14 0.20 15.26
C THR A 143 2.02 -0.81 15.48
N ALA A 144 1.76 -1.17 16.75
CA ALA A 144 0.58 -1.96 17.08
C ALA A 144 -0.70 -1.12 16.98
N ALA A 145 -1.75 -1.68 16.38
CA ALA A 145 -3.07 -1.08 16.31
C ALA A 145 -4.14 -2.17 16.45
N GLY A 146 -4.88 -2.17 17.56
CA GLY A 146 -6.00 -3.10 17.77
C GLY A 146 -7.17 -2.78 16.85
N GLN A 147 -8.14 -3.68 16.74
CA GLN A 147 -9.29 -3.61 15.80
C GLN A 147 -8.92 -3.57 14.29
N VAL A 148 -7.63 -3.67 13.94
CA VAL A 148 -7.15 -3.85 12.57
C VAL A 148 -6.04 -4.91 12.53
N THR A 149 -6.17 -5.95 13.35
CA THR A 149 -5.10 -6.93 13.62
C THR A 149 -4.61 -7.65 12.37
N SER A 150 -5.50 -8.09 11.49
CA SER A 150 -5.15 -8.74 10.21
C SER A 150 -4.35 -7.78 9.29
N TYR A 151 -4.77 -6.53 9.23
CA TYR A 151 -4.07 -5.49 8.47
C TYR A 151 -2.68 -5.21 9.06
N VAL A 152 -2.58 -5.05 10.37
CA VAL A 152 -1.29 -4.89 11.09
C VAL A 152 -0.34 -6.04 10.78
N ALA A 153 -0.79 -7.28 10.88
CA ALA A 153 0.01 -8.46 10.57
C ALA A 153 0.57 -8.41 9.14
N THR A 154 -0.31 -8.13 8.15
CA THR A 154 0.10 -8.07 6.75
C THR A 154 1.07 -6.90 6.46
N LYS A 155 0.85 -5.74 7.05
CA LYS A 155 1.72 -4.57 6.81
C LYS A 155 3.07 -4.68 7.51
N HIS A 156 3.17 -5.37 8.67
CA HIS A 156 4.44 -5.76 9.26
C HIS A 156 5.21 -6.74 8.38
N ALA A 157 4.53 -7.73 7.79
CA ALA A 157 5.14 -8.65 6.83
C ALA A 157 5.74 -7.91 5.63
N VAL A 158 5.02 -6.94 5.05
CA VAL A 158 5.52 -6.13 3.92
C VAL A 158 6.72 -5.28 4.31
N VAL A 159 6.75 -4.69 5.51
CA VAL A 159 7.93 -3.94 6.00
C VAL A 159 9.12 -4.87 6.15
N GLY A 160 8.96 -6.03 6.81
CA GLY A 160 10.02 -7.01 7.02
C GLY A 160 10.58 -7.53 5.70
N LEU A 161 9.71 -7.94 4.76
CA LEU A 161 10.08 -8.36 3.42
C LEU A 161 10.89 -7.28 2.70
N SER A 162 10.41 -6.05 2.71
CA SER A 162 11.05 -4.94 1.97
C SER A 162 12.44 -4.62 2.53
N MET A 163 12.59 -4.63 3.85
CA MET A 163 13.87 -4.32 4.49
C MET A 163 14.88 -5.45 4.29
N ALA A 164 14.44 -6.71 4.34
CA ALA A 164 15.28 -7.86 4.04
C ALA A 164 15.73 -7.86 2.57
N LEU A 165 14.76 -7.75 1.63
CA LEU A 165 15.05 -7.68 0.21
C LEU A 165 16.02 -6.54 -0.14
N ARG A 166 15.87 -5.38 0.50
CA ARG A 166 16.76 -4.24 0.27
C ARG A 166 18.22 -4.56 0.57
N SER A 167 18.50 -5.34 1.62
CA SER A 167 19.88 -5.70 1.98
C SER A 167 20.56 -6.57 0.91
N GLU A 168 19.78 -7.35 0.16
CA GLU A 168 20.26 -8.17 -0.95
C GLU A 168 20.32 -7.39 -2.27
N ALA A 169 19.33 -6.53 -2.51
CA ALA A 169 19.08 -5.88 -3.80
C ALA A 169 19.99 -4.68 -4.06
N VAL A 170 20.18 -3.80 -3.07
CA VAL A 170 20.94 -2.55 -3.25
C VAL A 170 22.40 -2.79 -3.66
N PRO A 171 23.15 -3.73 -3.07
CA PRO A 171 24.50 -4.04 -3.54
C PRO A 171 24.56 -4.55 -4.99
N ARG A 172 23.43 -4.99 -5.54
CA ARG A 172 23.30 -5.51 -6.90
C ARG A 172 22.63 -4.52 -7.87
N GLY A 173 22.54 -3.23 -7.49
CA GLY A 173 22.01 -2.16 -8.33
C GLY A 173 20.49 -1.96 -8.29
N VAL A 174 19.74 -2.77 -7.53
CA VAL A 174 18.27 -2.67 -7.44
C VAL A 174 17.85 -1.95 -6.17
N GLY A 175 17.12 -0.85 -6.29
CA GLY A 175 16.54 -0.13 -5.16
C GLY A 175 15.31 -0.84 -4.60
N VAL A 176 15.09 -0.71 -3.29
CA VAL A 176 13.84 -1.16 -2.65
C VAL A 176 13.40 -0.08 -1.66
N LEU A 177 12.15 0.36 -1.80
CA LEU A 177 11.52 1.34 -0.92
C LEU A 177 10.25 0.74 -0.30
N VAL A 178 10.10 0.84 1.00
CA VAL A 178 8.81 0.61 1.66
C VAL A 178 8.17 1.94 2.04
N VAL A 179 6.91 2.12 1.61
CA VAL A 179 6.11 3.33 1.89
C VAL A 179 5.18 3.02 3.06
N CYS A 180 5.33 3.76 4.16
CA CYS A 180 4.58 3.58 5.40
C CYS A 180 3.76 4.84 5.71
N PRO A 181 2.65 5.07 5.01
CA PRO A 181 1.78 6.20 5.31
C PRO A 181 0.95 5.95 6.57
N ALA A 182 0.59 7.01 7.26
CA ALA A 182 -0.54 7.02 8.18
C ALA A 182 -1.86 7.09 7.37
N ALA A 183 -2.97 7.57 7.94
CA ALA A 183 -4.22 7.71 7.17
C ALA A 183 -4.02 8.64 5.96
N VAL A 184 -4.35 8.13 4.78
CA VAL A 184 -4.33 8.87 3.50
C VAL A 184 -5.75 8.99 3.00
N GLU A 185 -6.14 10.14 2.45
CA GLU A 185 -7.47 10.35 1.88
C GLU A 185 -7.67 9.44 0.67
N THR A 186 -8.32 8.33 0.90
CA THR A 186 -8.56 7.27 -0.09
C THR A 186 -9.80 6.47 0.27
N PRO A 187 -10.44 5.78 -0.70
CA PRO A 187 -11.61 4.94 -0.43
C PRO A 187 -11.37 3.79 0.59
N ILE A 188 -10.12 3.44 0.87
CA ILE A 188 -9.80 2.36 1.84
C ILE A 188 -10.26 2.71 3.26
N LEU A 189 -10.37 4.01 3.60
CA LEU A 189 -10.81 4.44 4.93
C LEU A 189 -12.27 4.08 5.21
N ASP A 190 -13.07 3.88 4.16
CA ASP A 190 -14.51 3.65 4.25
C ASP A 190 -14.88 2.19 3.91
N LYS A 191 -13.87 1.31 3.74
CA LYS A 191 -14.07 -0.10 3.39
C LYS A 191 -13.65 -1.05 4.50
N GLY A 192 -14.12 -2.31 4.42
CA GLY A 192 -13.65 -3.40 5.27
C GLY A 192 -14.08 -3.31 6.73
N ALA A 193 -15.23 -2.73 7.03
CA ALA A 193 -15.77 -2.63 8.38
C ALA A 193 -16.52 -3.90 8.78
N VAL A 194 -16.27 -4.36 10.01
CA VAL A 194 -16.98 -5.48 10.65
C VAL A 194 -17.44 -5.05 12.05
N GLY A 195 -18.62 -5.50 12.49
CA GLY A 195 -19.09 -5.27 13.85
C GLY A 195 -19.25 -3.81 14.26
N GLY A 196 -19.76 -2.95 13.37
CA GLY A 196 -19.96 -1.52 13.68
C GLY A 196 -18.69 -0.67 13.68
N PHE A 197 -17.56 -1.22 13.24
CA PHE A 197 -16.30 -0.45 13.08
C PHE A 197 -16.47 0.66 12.05
N VAL A 198 -15.99 1.88 12.38
CA VAL A 198 -15.97 3.03 11.46
C VAL A 198 -14.54 3.33 11.12
N GLY A 199 -14.09 2.83 9.97
CA GLY A 199 -12.67 2.88 9.57
C GLY A 199 -12.12 4.30 9.49
N ARG A 200 -12.80 5.21 8.82
CA ARG A 200 -12.39 6.61 8.68
C ARG A 200 -12.15 7.26 10.04
N ASP A 201 -13.12 7.18 10.94
CA ASP A 201 -13.02 7.78 12.27
C ASP A 201 -11.87 7.17 13.08
N TYR A 202 -11.73 5.84 13.01
CA TYR A 202 -10.64 5.13 13.67
C TYR A 202 -9.27 5.62 13.20
N PHE A 203 -9.02 5.63 11.90
CA PHE A 203 -7.71 5.99 11.36
C PHE A 203 -7.37 7.47 11.58
N LEU A 204 -8.35 8.37 11.46
CA LEU A 204 -8.14 9.80 11.69
C LEU A 204 -7.87 10.09 13.16
N GLN A 205 -8.60 9.44 14.08
CA GLN A 205 -8.34 9.60 15.52
C GLN A 205 -6.98 9.01 15.93
N ALA A 206 -6.61 7.83 15.39
CA ALA A 206 -5.31 7.22 15.66
C ALA A 206 -4.14 8.09 15.17
N GLN A 207 -4.36 8.86 14.11
CA GLN A 207 -3.37 9.79 13.56
C GLN A 207 -3.37 11.15 14.28
N GLY A 208 -4.47 11.51 14.94
CA GLY A 208 -4.62 12.81 15.60
C GLY A 208 -4.84 13.98 14.65
N GLY A 209 -5.46 13.78 13.48
CA GLY A 209 -5.71 14.85 12.54
C GLY A 209 -6.27 14.46 11.18
N ASN A 210 -6.17 15.38 10.23
CA ASN A 210 -6.66 15.20 8.87
C ASN A 210 -5.86 14.12 8.10
N PRO A 211 -6.47 13.41 7.14
CA PRO A 211 -5.78 12.44 6.32
C PRO A 211 -4.70 13.13 5.47
N TYR A 212 -3.63 12.40 5.18
CA TYR A 212 -2.59 12.87 4.29
C TYR A 212 -3.08 12.84 2.84
N ASP A 213 -2.69 13.82 2.06
CA ASP A 213 -3.07 13.91 0.66
C ASP A 213 -2.36 12.84 -0.19
N ALA A 214 -3.11 12.10 -1.01
CA ALA A 214 -2.59 11.01 -1.81
C ALA A 214 -1.60 11.47 -2.90
N ASP A 215 -1.87 12.60 -3.56
CA ASP A 215 -0.96 13.12 -4.60
C ASP A 215 0.33 13.66 -3.99
N ARG A 216 0.26 14.21 -2.77
CA ARG A 216 1.46 14.59 -2.01
C ARG A 216 2.28 13.37 -1.62
N LEU A 217 1.63 12.28 -1.19
CA LEU A 217 2.31 11.03 -0.88
C LEU A 217 3.00 10.45 -2.12
N ALA A 218 2.35 10.47 -3.27
CA ALA A 218 2.93 10.04 -4.53
C ALA A 218 4.19 10.84 -4.88
N ARG A 219 4.12 12.17 -4.82
CA ARG A 219 5.30 13.04 -5.05
C ARG A 219 6.43 12.77 -4.06
N ASP A 220 6.11 12.56 -2.77
CA ASP A 220 7.11 12.21 -1.75
C ASP A 220 7.72 10.83 -2.02
N THR A 221 6.94 9.89 -2.56
CA THR A 221 7.42 8.55 -2.95
C THR A 221 8.42 8.64 -4.10
N LEU A 222 8.13 9.41 -5.14
CA LEU A 222 9.08 9.62 -6.25
C LEU A 222 10.40 10.25 -5.75
N ARG A 223 10.33 11.25 -4.90
CA ARG A 223 11.53 11.85 -4.27
C ARG A 223 12.30 10.85 -3.39
N ALA A 224 11.60 9.91 -2.76
CA ALA A 224 12.25 8.87 -1.95
C ALA A 224 12.97 7.84 -2.84
N ILE A 225 12.40 7.49 -3.99
CA ILE A 225 13.05 6.66 -5.02
C ILE A 225 14.32 7.32 -5.53
N GLU A 226 14.26 8.59 -5.93
CA GLU A 226 15.44 9.35 -6.40
C GLU A 226 16.60 9.36 -5.41
N ARG A 227 16.28 9.40 -4.11
CA ARG A 227 17.24 9.38 -3.02
C ARG A 227 17.59 7.98 -2.55
N ASN A 228 17.12 6.95 -3.21
CA ASN A 228 17.25 5.53 -2.83
C ASN A 228 16.99 5.28 -1.34
N LYS A 229 15.91 5.87 -0.80
CA LYS A 229 15.53 5.67 0.61
C LYS A 229 15.07 4.23 0.86
N ALA A 230 15.34 3.72 2.05
CA ALA A 230 14.84 2.40 2.48
C ALA A 230 13.36 2.44 2.87
N ILE A 231 12.98 3.51 3.58
CA ILE A 231 11.63 3.65 4.15
C ILE A 231 11.15 5.10 4.00
N LEU A 232 9.90 5.27 3.66
CA LEU A 232 9.21 6.55 3.64
C LEU A 232 8.05 6.52 4.63
N VAL A 233 8.13 7.31 5.70
CA VAL A 233 7.04 7.49 6.68
C VAL A 233 6.41 8.87 6.45
N LYS A 234 5.09 8.91 6.30
CA LYS A 234 4.31 10.14 6.10
C LYS A 234 2.96 10.11 6.83
N PRO A 235 2.49 11.27 7.35
CA PRO A 235 3.17 12.56 7.44
C PRO A 235 4.40 12.51 8.37
N THR A 236 5.21 13.57 8.36
CA THR A 236 6.47 13.59 9.13
C THR A 236 6.25 13.39 10.64
N VAL A 237 5.10 13.86 11.18
CA VAL A 237 4.73 13.66 12.59
C VAL A 237 4.62 12.17 12.97
N ALA A 238 4.29 11.28 12.03
CA ALA A 238 4.21 9.84 12.27
C ALA A 238 5.56 9.20 12.64
N HIS A 239 6.69 9.87 12.34
CA HIS A 239 8.00 9.43 12.81
C HIS A 239 8.08 9.40 14.35
N ALA A 240 7.43 10.33 15.04
CA ALA A 240 7.43 10.33 16.51
C ALA A 240 6.72 9.07 17.06
N GLN A 241 5.59 8.68 16.47
CA GLN A 241 4.90 7.45 16.85
C GLN A 241 5.74 6.20 16.55
N TRP A 242 6.41 6.17 15.41
CA TRP A 242 7.31 5.07 15.03
C TRP A 242 8.47 4.93 16.03
N TRP A 243 9.16 6.03 16.33
CA TRP A 243 10.24 6.02 17.32
C TRP A 243 9.75 5.62 18.71
N MET A 244 8.57 6.10 19.13
CA MET A 244 7.97 5.72 20.40
C MET A 244 7.66 4.22 20.44
N ALA A 245 7.09 3.66 19.37
CA ALA A 245 6.82 2.22 19.27
C ALA A 245 8.11 1.38 19.37
N ARG A 246 9.20 1.87 18.80
CA ARG A 246 10.48 1.16 18.77
C ARG A 246 11.25 1.24 20.09
N LEU A 247 11.23 2.40 20.75
CA LEU A 247 12.01 2.65 21.97
C LEU A 247 11.23 2.39 23.25
N MET A 248 9.90 2.51 23.21
CA MET A 248 9.02 2.39 24.36
C MET A 248 7.80 1.49 24.05
N PRO A 249 8.02 0.22 23.64
CA PRO A 249 6.93 -0.65 23.17
C PRO A 249 5.85 -0.89 24.24
N GLY A 250 6.22 -1.00 25.51
CA GLY A 250 5.27 -1.16 26.61
C GLY A 250 4.36 0.05 26.82
N LEU A 251 4.87 1.28 26.60
CA LEU A 251 4.06 2.49 26.65
C LEU A 251 3.09 2.54 25.45
N MET A 252 3.59 2.28 24.25
CA MET A 252 2.76 2.24 23.06
C MET A 252 1.63 1.21 23.17
N ASN A 253 1.93 0.03 23.69
CA ASN A 253 0.90 -0.99 23.89
C ASN A 253 -0.16 -0.54 24.89
N ARG A 254 0.21 0.11 26.00
CA ARG A 254 -0.74 0.69 26.97
C ARG A 254 -1.62 1.77 26.33
N MET A 255 -1.04 2.62 25.49
CA MET A 255 -1.80 3.64 24.74
C MET A 255 -2.77 3.00 23.74
N ALA A 256 -2.32 1.97 23.00
CA ALA A 256 -3.17 1.23 22.06
C ALA A 256 -4.35 0.55 22.78
N MET A 257 -4.11 -0.09 23.93
CA MET A 257 -5.21 -0.71 24.72
C MET A 257 -6.24 0.33 25.17
N ARG A 258 -5.81 1.49 25.66
CA ARG A 258 -6.72 2.59 26.06
C ARG A 258 -7.52 3.14 24.87
N PHE A 259 -6.85 3.28 23.71
CA PHE A 259 -7.47 3.75 22.49
C PHE A 259 -8.58 2.78 22.04
N VAL A 260 -8.30 1.47 21.99
CA VAL A 260 -9.29 0.44 21.65
C VAL A 260 -10.47 0.42 22.62
N ALA A 261 -10.21 0.52 23.94
CA ALA A 261 -11.28 0.60 24.93
C ALA A 261 -12.20 1.80 24.69
N GLY A 262 -11.61 2.98 24.37
CA GLY A 262 -12.39 4.16 24.01
C GLY A 262 -13.18 4.02 22.70
N GLN A 263 -12.67 3.27 21.71
CA GLN A 263 -13.40 2.99 20.46
C GLN A 263 -14.61 2.09 20.72
N ARG A 264 -14.45 1.01 21.50
CA ARG A 264 -15.56 0.11 21.86
C ARG A 264 -16.69 0.84 22.57
N THR A 265 -16.39 1.69 23.56
CA THR A 265 -17.40 2.50 24.26
C THR A 265 -18.20 3.39 23.30
N ARG A 266 -17.58 3.90 22.25
CA ARG A 266 -18.27 4.73 21.23
C ARG A 266 -19.13 3.88 20.30
N GLN A 267 -18.66 2.69 19.93
CA GLN A 267 -19.41 1.73 19.11
C GLN A 267 -20.66 1.23 19.83
N ASP A 268 -20.56 0.93 21.14
CA ASP A 268 -21.67 0.50 21.97
C ASP A 268 -22.71 1.61 22.23
N GLY A 269 -22.27 2.87 22.28
CA GLY A 269 -23.13 4.03 22.51
C GLY A 269 -23.78 4.61 21.23
N SER A 270 -23.43 4.14 20.05
CA SER A 270 -24.11 4.51 18.80
C SER A 270 -25.39 3.71 18.65
N PRO A 271 -26.58 4.36 18.48
CA PRO A 271 -27.81 3.62 18.20
C PRO A 271 -27.59 2.78 16.95
N SER A 272 -27.83 1.47 17.10
CA SER A 272 -27.73 0.49 16.03
C SER A 272 -28.50 1.00 14.80
N ARG A 273 -27.80 1.25 13.70
CA ARG A 273 -28.42 1.29 12.37
C ARG A 273 -28.81 -0.17 12.04
N THR A 274 -29.83 -0.65 12.74
CA THR A 274 -30.49 -1.91 12.43
C THR A 274 -31.29 -1.70 11.15
N ALA A 275 -30.96 -2.52 10.17
CA ALA A 275 -31.82 -3.10 9.16
C ALA A 275 -32.88 -2.16 8.54
N GLU A 276 -32.53 -1.58 7.40
CA GLU A 276 -33.49 -1.41 6.30
C GLU A 276 -32.92 -2.14 5.09
N SER A 277 -33.35 -3.39 4.95
CA SER A 277 -33.42 -4.09 3.67
C SER A 277 -34.65 -4.99 3.76
N GLY A 278 -35.82 -4.42 3.35
CA GLY A 278 -36.92 -5.17 2.83
C GLY A 278 -36.71 -5.51 1.38
#